data_cf143552cbecaea4160531aaaf66519b
#
_entry.id   cf143552cbecaea4160531aaaf66519b
#
_cell.length_a   1.000
_cell.length_b   1.000
_cell.length_c   1.000
_cell.angle_alpha   90.00
_cell.angle_beta   90.00
_cell.angle_gamma   90.00
#
_symmetry.space_group_name_H-M   'P 1'
#
loop_
_entity.id
_entity.type
_entity.pdbx_description
1 polymer ?
#
loop_
_entity_poly.entity_id
_entity_poly.type
_entity_poly.pdbx_seq_one_letter_code
_entity_poly.pdbx_strand_id
1 'polypeptide(L)'
;MNEFHYFPTAVYREEKPEWVGHVLKQVDRWYQEQKRINQEQNINYAVVQTPHMGNDPELSFLAEYFGKTATDLLRQQGYFLDHHEFYTSGMWAQEVACMGSHEPHVHANTQMCGLYLLDIPEGGSFPVFSDPRPSKVMNDFFMADNEVRVATPKIYFNNMVPGTFMFFTAWLPHQFTINQSQQPTKFVHFTLGCRERAN
;
A
#
# COMPACT_ATOMS: atom_id res chain seq x y z
N MET A 1 -30.44 -12.95 -18.67
CA MET A 1 -29.12 -12.52 -19.21
C MET A 1 -28.06 -13.03 -18.25
N ASN A 2 -26.96 -13.61 -18.75
CA ASN A 2 -25.85 -14.06 -17.92
C ASN A 2 -24.80 -12.95 -17.89
N GLU A 3 -24.28 -12.62 -16.71
CA GLU A 3 -23.21 -11.62 -16.51
C GLU A 3 -21.87 -12.34 -16.37
N PHE A 4 -20.84 -11.82 -17.07
CA PHE A 4 -19.48 -12.33 -17.01
C PHE A 4 -18.51 -11.18 -16.71
N HIS A 5 -17.59 -11.37 -15.77
CA HIS A 5 -16.60 -10.38 -15.40
C HIS A 5 -15.25 -10.73 -16.03
N TYR A 6 -14.80 -9.88 -16.96
CA TYR A 6 -13.49 -9.99 -17.60
C TYR A 6 -12.57 -8.87 -17.13
N PHE A 7 -11.28 -9.15 -17.03
CA PHE A 7 -10.24 -8.20 -16.59
C PHE A 7 -10.48 -7.65 -15.17
N PRO A 8 -10.73 -8.51 -14.18
CA PRO A 8 -10.92 -8.05 -12.81
C PRO A 8 -9.62 -7.43 -12.28
N THR A 9 -9.77 -6.38 -11.49
CA THR A 9 -8.68 -5.80 -10.69
C THR A 9 -8.81 -6.29 -9.27
N ALA A 10 -7.80 -7.00 -8.78
CA ALA A 10 -7.84 -7.60 -7.45
C ALA A 10 -7.08 -6.72 -6.44
N VAL A 11 -7.69 -6.50 -5.27
CA VAL A 11 -7.05 -6.02 -4.05
C VAL A 11 -7.31 -7.07 -2.98
N TYR A 12 -6.24 -7.60 -2.40
CA TYR A 12 -6.32 -8.62 -1.35
C TYR A 12 -6.14 -7.96 0.02
N ARG A 13 -6.79 -8.51 1.03
CA ARG A 13 -6.74 -8.00 2.40
C ARG A 13 -6.69 -9.15 3.38
N GLU A 14 -5.87 -8.98 4.42
CA GLU A 14 -5.88 -9.82 5.62
C GLU A 14 -5.54 -8.99 6.86
N GLU A 15 -5.67 -9.57 8.04
CA GLU A 15 -5.42 -8.89 9.30
C GLU A 15 -4.33 -9.62 10.10
N LYS A 16 -3.35 -8.86 10.59
CA LYS A 16 -2.21 -9.28 11.42
C LYS A 16 -2.05 -8.30 12.59
N PRO A 17 -3.07 -8.13 13.43
CA PRO A 17 -3.03 -7.14 14.51
C PRO A 17 -1.96 -7.44 15.57
N GLU A 18 -1.56 -8.70 15.70
CA GLU A 18 -0.52 -9.15 16.64
C GLU A 18 0.86 -8.57 16.37
N TRP A 19 1.12 -8.08 15.15
CA TRP A 19 2.42 -7.50 14.76
C TRP A 19 2.50 -5.99 15.00
N VAL A 20 1.35 -5.30 15.13
CA VAL A 20 1.27 -3.84 15.18
C VAL A 20 2.18 -3.25 16.25
N GLY A 21 2.10 -3.76 17.48
CA GLY A 21 2.86 -3.21 18.61
C GLY A 21 4.37 -3.32 18.42
N HIS A 22 4.85 -4.46 17.91
CA HIS A 22 6.27 -4.65 17.62
C HIS A 22 6.72 -3.75 16.46
N VAL A 23 6.00 -3.79 15.34
CA VAL A 23 6.36 -3.02 14.12
C VAL A 23 6.34 -1.53 14.41
N LEU A 24 5.31 -1.02 15.07
CA LEU A 24 5.20 0.40 15.40
C LEU A 24 6.39 0.89 16.25
N LYS A 25 6.79 0.10 17.26
CA LYS A 25 7.96 0.40 18.09
C LYS A 25 9.25 0.51 17.26
N GLN A 26 9.44 -0.40 16.29
CA GLN A 26 10.64 -0.37 15.44
C GLN A 26 10.61 0.77 14.44
N VAL A 27 9.45 0.98 13.80
CA VAL A 27 9.26 2.03 12.80
C VAL A 27 9.37 3.44 13.42
N ASP A 28 8.92 3.64 14.65
CA ASP A 28 9.04 4.94 15.35
C ASP A 28 10.50 5.42 15.46
N ARG A 29 11.47 4.51 15.61
CA ARG A 29 12.90 4.88 15.60
C ARG A 29 13.32 5.47 14.25
N TRP A 30 12.86 4.85 13.14
CA TRP A 30 13.11 5.32 11.79
C TRP A 30 12.44 6.68 11.53
N TYR A 31 11.21 6.89 12.02
CA TYR A 31 10.52 8.17 11.91
C TYR A 31 11.25 9.28 12.66
N GLN A 32 11.69 9.04 13.90
CA GLN A 32 12.42 10.04 14.68
C GLN A 32 13.70 10.46 13.97
N GLU A 33 14.47 9.52 13.47
CA GLU A 33 15.69 9.83 12.73
C GLU A 33 15.39 10.59 11.44
N GLN A 34 14.37 10.18 10.66
CA GLN A 34 14.01 10.90 9.44
C GLN A 34 13.51 12.32 9.73
N LYS A 35 12.73 12.51 10.77
CA LYS A 35 12.29 13.85 11.20
C LYS A 35 13.46 14.73 11.60
N ARG A 36 14.45 14.18 12.30
CA ARG A 36 15.69 14.88 12.66
C ARG A 36 16.43 15.33 11.40
N ILE A 37 16.61 14.43 10.42
CA ILE A 37 17.27 14.74 9.13
C ILE A 37 16.50 15.83 8.38
N ASN A 38 15.17 15.69 8.28
CA ASN A 38 14.32 16.67 7.62
C ASN A 38 14.45 18.07 8.27
N GLN A 39 14.48 18.12 9.59
CA GLN A 39 14.64 19.37 10.33
C GLN A 39 16.00 20.03 10.08
N GLU A 40 17.08 19.26 10.08
CA GLU A 40 18.43 19.74 9.77
C GLU A 40 18.56 20.26 8.34
N GLN A 41 17.83 19.66 7.40
CA GLN A 41 17.78 20.07 6.01
C GLN A 41 16.72 21.14 5.70
N ASN A 42 16.01 21.62 6.74
CA ASN A 42 14.93 22.59 6.62
C ASN A 42 13.79 22.12 5.69
N ILE A 43 13.52 20.80 5.69
CA ILE A 43 12.46 20.14 4.91
C ILE A 43 11.22 20.04 5.81
N ASN A 44 10.10 20.59 5.33
CA ASN A 44 8.82 20.56 6.04
C ASN A 44 7.74 19.92 5.14
N TYR A 45 7.70 18.59 5.12
CA TYR A 45 6.67 17.84 4.42
C TYR A 45 5.59 17.34 5.37
N ALA A 46 4.34 17.36 4.91
CA ALA A 46 3.21 16.76 5.62
C ALA A 46 3.24 15.21 5.59
N VAL A 47 4.10 14.61 4.76
CA VAL A 47 4.36 13.17 4.71
C VAL A 47 5.82 12.92 5.02
N VAL A 48 6.08 12.17 6.09
CA VAL A 48 7.43 11.68 6.43
C VAL A 48 7.57 10.27 5.90
N GLN A 49 8.60 10.03 5.10
CA GLN A 49 8.93 8.72 4.55
C GLN A 49 10.32 8.30 5.04
N THR A 50 10.42 7.09 5.58
CA THR A 50 11.71 6.52 5.99
C THR A 50 12.51 6.05 4.78
N PRO A 51 13.82 5.84 4.91
CA PRO A 51 14.60 5.03 3.98
C PRO A 51 14.10 3.59 3.90
N HIS A 52 14.69 2.80 3.02
CA HIS A 52 14.42 1.36 2.93
C HIS A 52 14.79 0.63 4.22
N MET A 53 13.83 -0.08 4.81
CA MET A 53 13.98 -0.77 6.10
C MET A 53 14.10 -2.30 5.97
N GLY A 54 14.14 -2.84 4.74
CA GLY A 54 14.13 -4.30 4.51
C GLY A 54 15.32 -5.05 5.08
N ASN A 55 16.40 -4.34 5.42
CA ASN A 55 17.59 -4.90 6.06
C ASN A 55 17.58 -4.79 7.60
N ASP A 56 16.54 -4.21 8.20
CA ASP A 56 16.42 -4.17 9.66
C ASP A 56 16.07 -5.57 10.18
N PRO A 57 16.92 -6.19 11.02
CA PRO A 57 16.68 -7.55 11.52
C PRO A 57 15.36 -7.70 12.28
N GLU A 58 14.91 -6.64 12.95
CA GLU A 58 13.66 -6.62 13.72
C GLU A 58 12.41 -6.53 12.83
N LEU A 59 12.58 -6.18 11.55
CA LEU A 59 11.51 -6.01 10.57
C LEU A 59 11.61 -6.97 9.38
N SER A 60 12.68 -7.79 9.30
CA SER A 60 12.91 -8.70 8.17
C SER A 60 11.75 -9.69 7.95
N PHE A 61 11.10 -10.13 9.04
CA PHE A 61 9.94 -11.02 8.97
C PHE A 61 8.77 -10.42 8.16
N LEU A 62 8.59 -9.10 8.19
CA LEU A 62 7.58 -8.41 7.37
C LEU A 62 7.95 -8.47 5.88
N ALA A 63 9.22 -8.24 5.55
CA ALA A 63 9.71 -8.32 4.18
C ALA A 63 9.56 -9.74 3.62
N GLU A 64 9.91 -10.76 4.42
CA GLU A 64 9.75 -12.17 4.06
C GLU A 64 8.27 -12.55 3.87
N TYR A 65 7.43 -12.16 4.81
CA TYR A 65 5.99 -12.39 4.74
C TYR A 65 5.38 -11.76 3.50
N PHE A 66 5.68 -10.48 3.23
CA PHE A 66 5.20 -9.78 2.04
C PHE A 66 5.67 -10.48 0.76
N GLY A 67 6.98 -10.74 0.63
CA GLY A 67 7.56 -11.36 -0.55
C GLY A 67 6.95 -12.72 -0.87
N LYS A 68 6.78 -13.57 0.15
CA LYS A 68 6.13 -14.87 0.01
C LYS A 68 4.67 -14.74 -0.39
N THR A 69 3.88 -13.98 0.35
CA THR A 69 2.42 -13.83 0.11
C THR A 69 2.16 -13.21 -1.25
N ALA A 70 2.88 -12.14 -1.62
CA ALA A 70 2.74 -11.49 -2.93
C ALA A 70 3.09 -12.45 -4.08
N THR A 71 4.12 -13.28 -3.94
CA THR A 71 4.47 -14.30 -4.93
C THR A 71 3.38 -15.37 -5.07
N ASP A 72 2.81 -15.82 -3.96
CA ASP A 72 1.72 -16.81 -3.96
C ASP A 72 0.45 -16.23 -4.60
N LEU A 73 0.15 -14.96 -4.36
CA LEU A 73 -0.96 -14.25 -5.01
C LEU A 73 -0.77 -14.11 -6.53
N LEU A 74 0.46 -13.86 -7.01
CA LEU A 74 0.76 -13.86 -8.45
C LEU A 74 0.51 -15.24 -9.07
N ARG A 75 0.90 -16.35 -8.40
CA ARG A 75 0.56 -17.70 -8.85
C ARG A 75 -0.94 -17.92 -8.91
N GLN A 76 -1.67 -17.48 -7.90
CA GLN A 76 -3.14 -17.56 -7.85
C GLN A 76 -3.79 -16.77 -8.99
N GLN A 77 -3.19 -15.68 -9.44
CA GLN A 77 -3.64 -14.92 -10.61
C GLN A 77 -3.34 -15.62 -11.94
N GLY A 78 -2.60 -16.74 -11.95
CA GLY A 78 -2.30 -17.54 -13.12
C GLY A 78 -0.97 -17.26 -13.80
N TYR A 79 -0.08 -16.48 -13.16
CA TYR A 79 1.26 -16.25 -13.71
C TYR A 79 2.15 -17.48 -13.56
N PHE A 80 2.91 -17.80 -14.62
CA PHE A 80 3.98 -18.80 -14.57
C PHE A 80 5.27 -18.13 -14.07
N LEU A 81 5.76 -18.54 -12.90
CA LEU A 81 6.81 -17.83 -12.17
C LEU A 81 8.12 -18.62 -12.04
N ASP A 82 8.22 -19.84 -12.60
CA ASP A 82 9.31 -20.77 -12.28
C ASP A 82 10.71 -20.27 -12.72
N HIS A 83 10.76 -19.41 -13.72
CA HIS A 83 12.01 -18.80 -14.22
C HIS A 83 12.44 -17.54 -13.47
N HIS A 84 11.67 -17.15 -12.44
CA HIS A 84 11.92 -15.92 -11.70
C HIS A 84 12.17 -16.19 -10.22
N GLU A 85 13.01 -15.36 -9.63
CA GLU A 85 13.16 -15.22 -8.19
C GLU A 85 12.51 -13.90 -7.76
N PHE A 86 11.64 -13.98 -6.76
CA PHE A 86 10.92 -12.82 -6.23
C PHE A 86 11.50 -12.43 -4.87
N TYR A 87 11.54 -11.12 -4.62
CA TYR A 87 12.05 -10.57 -3.37
C TYR A 87 11.36 -9.24 -3.05
N THR A 88 11.33 -8.88 -1.79
CA THR A 88 10.89 -7.54 -1.37
C THR A 88 11.94 -6.52 -1.78
N SER A 89 11.66 -5.78 -2.86
CA SER A 89 12.59 -4.79 -3.42
C SER A 89 12.55 -3.45 -2.69
N GLY A 90 11.45 -3.16 -2.01
CA GLY A 90 11.28 -1.96 -1.20
C GLY A 90 10.41 -2.23 0.04
N MET A 91 10.80 -1.65 1.17
CA MET A 91 10.02 -1.60 2.39
C MET A 91 10.37 -0.30 3.11
N TRP A 92 9.40 0.59 3.25
CA TRP A 92 9.56 1.87 3.94
C TRP A 92 8.29 2.22 4.70
N ALA A 93 8.42 3.00 5.76
CA ALA A 93 7.26 3.49 6.50
C ALA A 93 6.92 4.93 6.10
N GLN A 94 5.64 5.24 6.14
CA GLN A 94 5.12 6.58 5.90
C GLN A 94 4.25 7.03 7.06
N GLU A 95 4.44 8.30 7.44
CA GLU A 95 3.62 9.01 8.40
C GLU A 95 2.97 10.21 7.69
N VAL A 96 1.65 10.22 7.63
CA VAL A 96 0.85 11.30 7.03
C VAL A 96 0.33 12.18 8.15
N ALA A 97 0.91 13.38 8.29
CA ALA A 97 0.52 14.35 9.32
C ALA A 97 -0.85 14.99 9.03
N CYS A 98 -1.37 15.75 10.00
CA CYS A 98 -2.59 16.55 9.81
C CYS A 98 -2.50 17.40 8.53
N MET A 99 -3.55 17.40 7.72
CA MET A 99 -3.66 18.03 6.40
C MET A 99 -2.72 17.47 5.32
N GLY A 100 -1.91 16.44 5.63
CA GLY A 100 -1.14 15.70 4.64
C GLY A 100 -2.00 14.73 3.83
N SER A 101 -1.51 14.38 2.65
CA SER A 101 -2.07 13.35 1.78
C SER A 101 -0.96 12.70 0.95
N HIS A 102 -1.22 11.55 0.39
CA HIS A 102 -0.33 10.95 -0.59
C HIS A 102 -1.01 10.95 -1.96
N GLU A 103 -0.37 11.59 -2.94
CA GLU A 103 -0.96 11.79 -4.27
C GLU A 103 -1.19 10.48 -5.04
N PRO A 104 -2.12 10.47 -6.02
CA PRO A 104 -2.33 9.32 -6.89
C PRO A 104 -1.07 8.94 -7.65
N HIS A 105 -0.66 7.67 -7.55
CA HIS A 105 0.53 7.14 -8.21
C HIS A 105 0.42 5.65 -8.51
N VAL A 106 1.39 5.15 -9.26
CA VAL A 106 1.66 3.73 -9.54
C VAL A 106 3.15 3.47 -9.33
N HIS A 107 3.54 2.21 -9.22
CA HIS A 107 4.95 1.86 -9.04
C HIS A 107 5.50 1.21 -10.31
N ALA A 108 6.60 1.76 -10.84
CA ALA A 108 7.35 1.19 -11.94
C ALA A 108 8.32 0.09 -11.46
N ASN A 109 8.68 -0.82 -12.35
CA ASN A 109 9.69 -1.86 -12.12
C ASN A 109 9.39 -2.78 -10.91
N THR A 110 8.12 -2.95 -10.58
CA THR A 110 7.66 -3.86 -9.53
C THR A 110 6.40 -4.59 -9.96
N GLN A 111 6.13 -5.75 -9.38
CA GLN A 111 5.02 -6.62 -9.78
C GLN A 111 3.79 -6.42 -8.88
N MET A 112 4.02 -6.38 -7.58
CA MET A 112 2.99 -6.13 -6.58
C MET A 112 3.47 -5.10 -5.55
N CYS A 113 2.49 -4.42 -4.97
CA CYS A 113 2.67 -3.56 -3.82
C CYS A 113 1.88 -4.08 -2.63
N GLY A 114 2.27 -3.65 -1.44
CA GLY A 114 1.55 -3.92 -0.20
C GLY A 114 1.55 -2.72 0.72
N LEU A 115 0.56 -2.69 1.58
CA LEU A 115 0.43 -1.74 2.68
C LEU A 115 0.19 -2.53 3.96
N TYR A 116 0.87 -2.17 5.04
CA TYR A 116 0.58 -2.66 6.38
C TYR A 116 0.25 -1.48 7.29
N LEU A 117 -1.00 -1.37 7.69
CA LEU A 117 -1.54 -0.23 8.42
C LEU A 117 -1.21 -0.35 9.91
N LEU A 118 -0.54 0.67 10.45
CA LEU A 118 -0.04 0.67 11.83
C LEU A 118 -0.89 1.52 12.77
N ASP A 119 -1.28 2.71 12.32
CA ASP A 119 -2.06 3.66 13.11
C ASP A 119 -3.00 4.44 12.19
N ILE A 120 -4.29 4.35 12.46
CA ILE A 120 -5.35 5.00 11.69
C ILE A 120 -6.29 5.68 12.67
N PRO A 121 -6.03 6.94 13.03
CA PRO A 121 -6.90 7.68 13.93
C PRO A 121 -8.24 7.99 13.27
N GLU A 122 -9.25 8.28 14.07
CA GLU A 122 -10.54 8.78 13.56
C GLU A 122 -10.33 10.06 12.74
N GLY A 123 -10.91 10.13 11.55
CA GLY A 123 -10.64 11.17 10.56
C GLY A 123 -9.27 11.08 9.89
N GLY A 124 -8.51 10.02 10.16
CA GLY A 124 -7.20 9.78 9.56
C GLY A 124 -7.24 9.52 8.06
N SER A 125 -6.09 9.57 7.45
CA SER A 125 -5.90 9.25 6.03
C SER A 125 -6.09 7.75 5.79
N PHE A 126 -6.73 7.38 4.68
CA PHE A 126 -6.96 5.99 4.29
C PHE A 126 -6.72 5.77 2.79
N PRO A 127 -6.43 4.52 2.36
CA PRO A 127 -6.13 4.23 0.98
C PRO A 127 -7.36 4.29 0.08
N VAL A 128 -7.16 4.82 -1.12
CA VAL A 128 -8.15 4.88 -2.21
C VAL A 128 -7.54 4.30 -3.46
N PHE A 129 -8.25 3.41 -4.13
CA PHE A 129 -7.86 2.84 -5.41
C PHE A 129 -8.76 3.36 -6.52
N SER A 130 -8.17 3.67 -7.67
CA SER A 130 -8.89 4.14 -8.85
C SER A 130 -8.93 3.07 -9.92
N ASP A 131 -10.02 3.03 -10.70
CA ASP A 131 -10.10 2.16 -11.88
C ASP A 131 -8.95 2.50 -12.84
N PRO A 132 -8.10 1.54 -13.20
CA PRO A 132 -6.90 1.80 -14.03
C PRO A 132 -7.22 2.02 -15.50
N ARG A 133 -8.46 1.79 -15.94
CA ARG A 133 -8.86 1.92 -17.35
C ARG A 133 -9.15 3.39 -17.68
N PRO A 134 -8.36 4.04 -18.56
CA PRO A 134 -8.50 5.48 -18.82
C PRO A 134 -9.91 5.90 -19.28
N SER A 135 -10.58 5.08 -20.09
CA SER A 135 -11.93 5.36 -20.58
C SER A 135 -13.00 5.32 -19.48
N LYS A 136 -12.72 4.70 -18.36
CA LYS A 136 -13.67 4.60 -17.25
C LYS A 136 -13.92 5.95 -16.57
N VAL A 137 -12.90 6.82 -16.52
CA VAL A 137 -13.02 8.17 -15.95
C VAL A 137 -13.82 9.14 -16.83
N MET A 138 -14.12 8.74 -18.08
CA MET A 138 -14.91 9.53 -19.03
C MET A 138 -16.42 9.23 -18.94
N ASN A 139 -16.84 8.40 -17.99
CA ASN A 139 -18.24 8.10 -17.77
C ASN A 139 -18.93 9.24 -17.00
N ASP A 140 -19.90 9.88 -17.63
CA ASP A 140 -20.60 11.04 -17.08
C ASP A 140 -21.83 10.68 -16.20
N PHE A 141 -22.13 9.40 -16.03
CA PHE A 141 -23.24 8.97 -15.19
C PHE A 141 -22.86 9.03 -13.71
N PHE A 142 -23.76 9.62 -12.92
CA PHE A 142 -23.62 9.59 -11.46
C PHE A 142 -23.92 8.19 -10.91
N MET A 143 -23.21 7.83 -9.84
CA MET A 143 -23.48 6.60 -9.10
C MET A 143 -24.84 6.71 -8.40
N ALA A 144 -25.63 5.63 -8.43
CA ALA A 144 -26.93 5.57 -7.76
C ALA A 144 -26.80 5.63 -6.22
N ASP A 145 -25.68 5.09 -5.71
CA ASP A 145 -25.33 5.02 -4.28
C ASP A 145 -23.81 4.78 -4.13
N ASN A 146 -23.34 4.56 -2.92
CA ASN A 146 -21.95 4.33 -2.59
C ASN A 146 -21.53 2.83 -2.58
N GLU A 147 -22.39 1.94 -3.09
CA GLU A 147 -22.05 0.53 -3.18
C GLU A 147 -20.99 0.28 -4.27
N VAL A 148 -20.06 -0.62 -3.98
CA VAL A 148 -19.01 -1.02 -4.92
C VAL A 148 -19.60 -1.96 -5.97
N ARG A 149 -19.61 -1.52 -7.23
CA ARG A 149 -20.12 -2.28 -8.38
C ARG A 149 -19.18 -2.10 -9.59
N VAL A 150 -19.51 -2.75 -10.68
CA VAL A 150 -18.77 -2.63 -11.96
C VAL A 150 -18.62 -1.17 -12.42
N ALA A 151 -19.58 -0.31 -12.11
CA ALA A 151 -19.55 1.12 -12.47
C ALA A 151 -18.64 1.98 -11.58
N THR A 152 -18.22 1.49 -10.41
CA THR A 152 -17.49 2.28 -9.42
C THR A 152 -16.12 2.74 -9.94
N PRO A 153 -15.84 4.05 -10.03
CA PRO A 153 -14.57 4.56 -10.54
C PRO A 153 -13.46 4.59 -9.50
N LYS A 154 -13.82 4.65 -8.21
CA LYS A 154 -12.89 4.69 -7.06
C LYS A 154 -13.43 3.89 -5.88
N ILE A 155 -12.56 3.17 -5.20
CA ILE A 155 -12.89 2.43 -3.99
C ILE A 155 -12.18 3.08 -2.81
N TYR A 156 -12.95 3.43 -1.76
CA TYR A 156 -12.50 4.08 -0.54
C TYR A 156 -12.46 3.06 0.59
N PHE A 157 -11.28 2.76 1.11
CA PHE A 157 -11.11 1.82 2.23
C PHE A 157 -11.10 2.56 3.57
N ASN A 158 -12.20 3.22 3.89
CA ASN A 158 -12.36 4.06 5.09
C ASN A 158 -12.65 3.29 6.40
N ASN A 159 -12.80 1.97 6.31
CA ASN A 159 -13.10 1.10 7.47
C ASN A 159 -11.92 0.17 7.82
N MET A 160 -10.71 0.55 7.47
CA MET A 160 -9.51 -0.21 7.80
C MET A 160 -9.15 -0.03 9.28
N VAL A 161 -8.53 -1.06 9.84
CA VAL A 161 -8.04 -1.07 11.22
C VAL A 161 -6.53 -1.29 11.26
N PRO A 162 -5.84 -0.86 12.33
CA PRO A 162 -4.43 -1.22 12.53
C PRO A 162 -4.24 -2.73 12.46
N GLY A 163 -3.16 -3.16 11.79
CA GLY A 163 -2.91 -4.57 11.51
C GLY A 163 -3.46 -5.05 10.16
N THR A 164 -4.22 -4.23 9.44
CA THR A 164 -4.64 -4.58 8.08
C THR A 164 -3.45 -4.61 7.14
N PHE A 165 -3.27 -5.74 6.47
CA PHE A 165 -2.33 -5.92 5.38
C PHE A 165 -3.09 -5.95 4.05
N MET A 166 -2.68 -5.16 3.08
CA MET A 166 -3.26 -5.11 1.73
C MET A 166 -2.21 -5.48 0.69
N PHE A 167 -2.64 -6.19 -0.36
CA PHE A 167 -1.80 -6.52 -1.52
C PHE A 167 -2.55 -6.15 -2.79
N PHE A 168 -1.84 -5.56 -3.75
CA PHE A 168 -2.39 -5.13 -5.02
C PHE A 168 -1.31 -5.06 -6.09
N THR A 169 -1.72 -5.11 -7.36
CA THR A 169 -0.78 -5.00 -8.48
C THR A 169 -0.18 -3.59 -8.57
N ALA A 170 1.09 -3.50 -8.89
CA ALA A 170 1.84 -2.24 -8.88
C ALA A 170 1.33 -1.18 -9.87
N TRP A 171 0.66 -1.61 -10.94
CA TRP A 171 0.04 -0.73 -11.92
C TRP A 171 -1.30 -0.14 -11.49
N LEU A 172 -1.89 -0.61 -10.37
CA LEU A 172 -3.16 -0.09 -9.85
C LEU A 172 -2.96 1.30 -9.24
N PRO A 173 -3.60 2.36 -9.78
CA PRO A 173 -3.47 3.70 -9.25
C PRO A 173 -4.05 3.78 -7.84
N HIS A 174 -3.27 4.29 -6.90
CA HIS A 174 -3.68 4.42 -5.51
C HIS A 174 -3.15 5.71 -4.90
N GLN A 175 -3.81 6.12 -3.83
CA GLN A 175 -3.52 7.34 -3.08
C GLN A 175 -3.95 7.18 -1.64
N PHE A 176 -3.53 8.10 -0.77
CA PHE A 176 -4.12 8.29 0.55
C PHE A 176 -4.86 9.61 0.62
N THR A 177 -6.03 9.62 1.26
CA THR A 177 -6.85 10.83 1.46
C THR A 177 -6.14 11.85 2.34
N ILE A 178 -6.65 13.08 2.38
CA ILE A 178 -6.20 14.08 3.34
C ILE A 178 -6.47 13.56 4.75
N ASN A 179 -5.45 13.60 5.60
CA ASN A 179 -5.58 13.33 7.02
C ASN A 179 -6.25 14.52 7.72
N GLN A 180 -7.48 14.34 8.16
CA GLN A 180 -8.24 15.37 8.90
C GLN A 180 -8.07 15.25 10.42
N SER A 181 -7.38 14.19 10.89
CA SER A 181 -7.06 13.99 12.29
C SER A 181 -5.89 14.87 12.72
N GLN A 182 -5.86 15.25 14.01
CA GLN A 182 -4.67 15.85 14.62
C GLN A 182 -3.54 14.81 14.86
N GLN A 183 -3.88 13.52 14.83
CA GLN A 183 -2.93 12.42 14.93
C GLN A 183 -2.51 11.95 13.54
N PRO A 184 -1.24 11.55 13.36
CA PRO A 184 -0.77 11.06 12.06
C PRO A 184 -1.34 9.66 11.75
N THR A 185 -1.62 9.41 10.47
CA THR A 185 -1.80 8.03 9.97
C THR A 185 -0.44 7.44 9.66
N LYS A 186 -0.19 6.19 10.10
CA LYS A 186 1.09 5.48 9.92
C LYS A 186 0.90 4.13 9.25
N PHE A 187 1.75 3.83 8.28
CA PHE A 187 1.75 2.53 7.58
C PHE A 187 3.14 2.18 7.02
N VAL A 188 3.35 0.90 6.72
CA VAL A 188 4.51 0.41 5.97
C VAL A 188 4.08 0.10 4.56
N HIS A 189 4.86 0.54 3.59
CA HIS A 189 4.68 0.24 2.17
C HIS A 189 5.72 -0.77 1.70
N PHE A 190 5.32 -1.64 0.76
CA PHE A 190 6.15 -2.71 0.21
C PHE A 190 6.08 -2.73 -1.31
N THR A 191 7.19 -3.15 -1.94
CA THR A 191 7.24 -3.46 -3.36
C THR A 191 7.89 -4.81 -3.60
N LEU A 192 7.34 -5.59 -4.56
CA LEU A 192 7.85 -6.90 -4.97
C LEU A 192 8.64 -6.77 -6.27
N GLY A 193 9.93 -6.97 -6.20
CA GLY A 193 10.81 -7.11 -7.35
C GLY A 193 10.91 -8.55 -7.83
N CYS A 194 11.36 -8.72 -9.07
CA CYS A 194 11.72 -10.02 -9.61
C CYS A 194 13.01 -9.92 -10.42
N ARG A 195 13.73 -11.02 -10.51
CA ARG A 195 14.87 -11.22 -11.39
C ARG A 195 14.83 -12.60 -12.01
N GLU A 196 15.41 -12.77 -13.19
CA GLU A 196 15.57 -14.09 -13.79
C GLU A 196 16.47 -14.97 -12.91
N ARG A 197 16.11 -16.22 -12.77
CA ARG A 197 16.98 -17.20 -12.12
C ARG A 197 18.19 -17.46 -13.03
N ALA A 198 19.38 -17.38 -12.48
CA ALA A 198 20.56 -17.85 -13.18
C ALA A 198 20.40 -19.37 -13.45
N ASN A 199 20.57 -19.76 -14.70
CA ASN A 199 20.56 -21.16 -15.13
C ASN A 199 21.73 -21.91 -14.50
#